data_c2906164e992edd030c203c02e484108
#
_entry.id   c2906164e992edd030c203c02e484108
#
_cell.length_a   1.000
_cell.length_b   1.000
_cell.length_c   1.000
_cell.angle_alpha   90.00
_cell.angle_beta   90.00
_cell.angle_gamma   90.00
#
_symmetry.space_group_name_H-M   'P 1'
#
loop_
_entity.id
_entity.type
_entity.pdbx_description
1 polymer ?
#
loop_
_entity_poly.entity_id
_entity_poly.type
_entity_poly.pdbx_seq_one_letter_code
_entity_poly.pdbx_strand_id
1 'polypeptide(L)'
;MSQSSVAAVGYLLAPSLLLAQTETKKVEKPPQISADLVRDFVAAGHNNLAKVKEMLAEQPNLLFACHDWGGGDFETALEGAGHVGDAEIAEYLIGQGARPNIFVMSMLGNTEFVKAQIEKYPSLLRAKGPHGYTLLHHADRGGEPAAELVEYLTSKGLTEKKLAI
;
A
#
# COMPACT_ATOMS: atom_id res chain seq x y z
N MET A 1 -12.24 -16.62 -93.69
CA MET A 1 -13.27 -16.31 -92.67
C MET A 1 -12.65 -16.50 -91.28
N SER A 2 -12.25 -15.40 -90.68
CA SER A 2 -11.56 -15.38 -89.40
C SER A 2 -12.48 -14.76 -88.37
N GLN A 3 -12.84 -15.51 -87.32
CA GLN A 3 -13.60 -14.98 -86.19
C GLN A 3 -12.63 -14.68 -85.05
N SER A 4 -12.57 -13.42 -84.68
CA SER A 4 -11.80 -12.93 -83.55
C SER A 4 -12.66 -12.99 -82.29
N SER A 5 -12.20 -13.75 -81.34
CA SER A 5 -12.82 -13.83 -80.01
C SER A 5 -12.23 -12.73 -79.13
N VAL A 6 -13.07 -11.85 -78.59
CA VAL A 6 -12.70 -10.83 -77.61
C VAL A 6 -12.94 -11.41 -76.23
N ALA A 7 -11.87 -11.56 -75.49
CA ALA A 7 -11.94 -11.96 -74.06
C ALA A 7 -12.19 -10.71 -73.19
N ALA A 8 -13.30 -10.70 -72.47
CA ALA A 8 -13.61 -9.69 -71.43
C ALA A 8 -12.90 -10.01 -70.13
N VAL A 9 -12.02 -9.12 -69.66
CA VAL A 9 -11.38 -9.19 -68.37
C VAL A 9 -12.29 -8.49 -67.40
N GLY A 10 -12.92 -9.29 -66.55
CA GLY A 10 -13.71 -8.79 -65.36
C GLY A 10 -12.80 -8.36 -64.26
N TYR A 11 -12.78 -7.09 -63.95
CA TYR A 11 -12.14 -6.58 -62.68
C TYR A 11 -13.08 -6.84 -61.51
N LEU A 12 -12.65 -7.74 -60.60
CA LEU A 12 -13.28 -7.90 -59.28
C LEU A 12 -12.82 -6.76 -58.37
N LEU A 13 -13.72 -5.82 -58.10
CA LEU A 13 -13.55 -4.79 -57.08
C LEU A 13 -13.68 -5.47 -55.71
N ALA A 14 -12.56 -5.68 -55.02
CA ALA A 14 -12.56 -6.09 -53.60
C ALA A 14 -13.10 -4.94 -52.75
N PRO A 15 -14.03 -5.19 -51.81
CA PRO A 15 -14.46 -4.15 -50.87
C PRO A 15 -13.31 -3.81 -49.92
N SER A 16 -12.87 -2.55 -49.99
CA SER A 16 -11.92 -2.01 -48.99
C SER A 16 -12.59 -2.00 -47.61
N LEU A 17 -12.22 -2.93 -46.75
CA LEU A 17 -12.56 -2.85 -45.33
C LEU A 17 -11.87 -1.60 -44.77
N LEU A 18 -12.64 -0.54 -44.60
CA LEU A 18 -12.24 0.63 -43.83
C LEU A 18 -12.20 0.21 -42.36
N LEU A 19 -11.02 -0.24 -41.88
CA LEU A 19 -10.76 -0.42 -40.44
C LEU A 19 -10.83 0.96 -39.81
N ALA A 20 -11.97 1.25 -39.17
CA ALA A 20 -12.10 2.40 -38.27
C ALA A 20 -11.05 2.22 -37.15
N GLN A 21 -9.96 2.96 -37.25
CA GLN A 21 -9.04 3.13 -36.15
C GLN A 21 -9.80 3.88 -35.03
N THR A 22 -10.29 3.15 -34.05
CA THR A 22 -10.75 3.75 -32.82
C THR A 22 -9.52 4.35 -32.16
N GLU A 23 -9.35 5.66 -32.25
CA GLU A 23 -8.39 6.40 -31.47
C GLU A 23 -8.71 6.15 -30.00
N THR A 24 -7.89 5.32 -29.34
CA THR A 24 -7.94 5.16 -27.90
C THR A 24 -7.51 6.50 -27.28
N LYS A 25 -8.48 7.28 -26.81
CA LYS A 25 -8.24 8.53 -26.11
C LYS A 25 -7.30 8.23 -24.96
N LYS A 26 -6.04 8.71 -25.05
CA LYS A 26 -5.04 8.53 -24.00
C LYS A 26 -5.59 9.20 -22.74
N VAL A 27 -5.96 8.41 -21.75
CA VAL A 27 -6.41 8.93 -20.46
C VAL A 27 -5.18 9.54 -19.81
N GLU A 28 -5.15 10.87 -19.73
CA GLU A 28 -4.10 11.56 -18.97
C GLU A 28 -4.22 11.20 -17.49
N LYS A 29 -3.13 10.70 -16.92
CA LYS A 29 -3.06 10.44 -15.47
C LYS A 29 -3.06 11.79 -14.74
N PRO A 30 -3.75 11.90 -13.59
CA PRO A 30 -3.66 13.10 -12.77
C PRO A 30 -2.20 13.33 -12.33
N PRO A 31 -1.82 14.58 -12.00
CA PRO A 31 -0.48 14.89 -11.52
C PRO A 31 -0.21 14.13 -10.21
N GLN A 32 1.07 13.92 -9.92
CA GLN A 32 1.49 13.34 -8.63
C GLN A 32 1.11 14.28 -7.48
N ILE A 33 0.74 13.68 -6.34
CA ILE A 33 0.62 14.42 -5.08
C ILE A 33 2.01 14.96 -4.69
N SER A 34 2.11 16.20 -4.22
CA SER A 34 3.41 16.77 -3.86
C SER A 34 4.06 16.00 -2.71
N ALA A 35 5.39 15.86 -2.76
CA ALA A 35 6.14 15.14 -1.73
C ALA A 35 5.97 15.78 -0.33
N ASP A 36 5.88 17.12 -0.26
CA ASP A 36 5.65 17.82 1.00
C ASP A 36 4.29 17.49 1.60
N LEU A 37 3.22 17.43 0.78
CA LEU A 37 1.89 17.07 1.25
C LEU A 37 1.85 15.61 1.74
N VAL A 38 2.55 14.71 1.05
CA VAL A 38 2.69 13.31 1.49
C VAL A 38 3.42 13.23 2.82
N ARG A 39 4.57 13.92 2.96
CA ARG A 39 5.34 13.98 4.21
C ARG A 39 4.47 14.49 5.37
N ASP A 40 3.77 15.59 5.16
CA ASP A 40 2.98 16.22 6.21
C ASP A 40 1.81 15.32 6.65
N PHE A 41 1.21 14.57 5.71
CA PHE A 41 0.18 13.59 6.02
C PHE A 41 0.72 12.40 6.80
N VAL A 42 1.87 11.83 6.40
CA VAL A 42 2.52 10.74 7.12
C VAL A 42 2.94 11.18 8.51
N ALA A 43 3.52 12.38 8.64
CA ALA A 43 3.87 12.97 9.95
C ALA A 43 2.63 13.15 10.84
N ALA A 44 1.49 13.61 10.30
CA ALA A 44 0.24 13.74 11.06
C ALA A 44 -0.26 12.39 11.59
N GLY A 45 0.00 11.30 10.85
CA GLY A 45 -0.35 9.92 11.25
C GLY A 45 0.23 9.50 12.61
N HIS A 46 1.27 10.15 13.10
CA HIS A 46 1.90 9.77 14.38
C HIS A 46 1.11 10.21 15.62
N ASN A 47 0.37 11.35 15.57
CA ASN A 47 -0.27 11.87 16.78
C ASN A 47 -1.31 12.98 16.54
N ASN A 48 -1.79 13.15 15.30
CA ASN A 48 -2.68 14.26 15.00
C ASN A 48 -3.89 13.81 14.15
N LEU A 49 -4.84 13.13 14.80
CA LEU A 49 -6.07 12.64 14.17
C LEU A 49 -6.87 13.76 13.48
N ALA A 50 -6.92 14.95 14.08
CA ALA A 50 -7.66 16.08 13.50
C ALA A 50 -7.05 16.46 12.14
N LYS A 51 -5.72 16.55 12.06
CA LYS A 51 -5.01 16.86 10.82
C LYS A 51 -5.13 15.75 9.79
N VAL A 52 -5.08 14.49 10.20
CA VAL A 52 -5.32 13.34 9.32
C VAL A 52 -6.71 13.44 8.68
N LYS A 53 -7.75 13.72 9.47
CA LYS A 53 -9.13 13.89 8.98
C LYS A 53 -9.27 15.05 8.00
N GLU A 54 -8.70 16.21 8.33
CA GLU A 54 -8.69 17.40 7.47
C GLU A 54 -8.05 17.09 6.11
N MET A 55 -6.84 16.52 6.12
CA MET A 55 -6.08 16.26 4.90
C MET A 55 -6.74 15.20 4.01
N LEU A 56 -7.37 14.16 4.59
CA LEU A 56 -8.13 13.17 3.83
C LEU A 56 -9.41 13.72 3.23
N ALA A 57 -10.07 14.69 3.89
CA ALA A 57 -11.24 15.35 3.34
C ALA A 57 -10.89 16.18 2.08
N GLU A 58 -9.72 16.82 2.07
CA GLU A 58 -9.24 17.61 0.93
C GLU A 58 -8.64 16.73 -0.18
N GLN A 59 -7.86 15.70 0.18
CA GLN A 59 -7.15 14.82 -0.75
C GLN A 59 -7.26 13.35 -0.32
N PRO A 60 -8.35 12.65 -0.69
CA PRO A 60 -8.61 11.26 -0.26
C PRO A 60 -7.51 10.27 -0.65
N ASN A 61 -6.80 10.52 -1.76
CA ASN A 61 -5.74 9.65 -2.24
C ASN A 61 -4.49 9.62 -1.35
N LEU A 62 -4.36 10.55 -0.38
CA LEU A 62 -3.32 10.50 0.65
C LEU A 62 -3.39 9.23 1.50
N LEU A 63 -4.56 8.61 1.61
CA LEU A 63 -4.76 7.38 2.40
C LEU A 63 -3.73 6.28 2.09
N PHE A 64 -3.25 6.23 0.85
CA PHE A 64 -2.28 5.23 0.39
C PHE A 64 -0.88 5.81 0.14
N ALA A 65 -0.68 7.08 0.50
CA ALA A 65 0.60 7.73 0.30
C ALA A 65 1.67 7.17 1.25
N CYS A 66 2.90 7.11 0.74
CA CYS A 66 4.06 6.61 1.46
C CYS A 66 5.19 7.62 1.32
N HIS A 67 5.84 7.97 2.43
CA HIS A 67 6.97 8.89 2.48
C HIS A 67 8.28 8.12 2.70
N ASP A 68 9.36 8.54 2.04
CA ASP A 68 10.72 8.06 2.29
C ASP A 68 11.41 9.04 3.24
N TRP A 69 11.64 8.62 4.48
CA TRP A 69 12.36 9.41 5.49
C TRP A 69 13.87 9.50 5.20
N GLY A 70 14.32 8.75 4.22
CA GLY A 70 15.69 8.72 3.74
C GLY A 70 16.24 7.30 3.64
N GLY A 71 17.00 7.04 2.55
CA GLY A 71 17.64 5.76 2.34
C GLY A 71 16.70 4.56 2.11
N GLY A 72 15.45 4.80 1.75
CA GLY A 72 14.45 3.75 1.56
C GLY A 72 13.67 3.38 2.83
N ASP A 73 13.70 4.23 3.85
CA ASP A 73 12.88 4.12 5.06
C ASP A 73 11.47 4.63 4.78
N PHE A 74 10.68 3.79 4.12
CA PHE A 74 9.32 4.11 3.68
C PHE A 74 8.31 3.90 4.79
N GLU A 75 7.38 4.86 4.90
CA GLU A 75 6.34 4.85 5.90
C GLU A 75 5.03 5.43 5.37
N THR A 76 3.89 4.83 5.73
CA THR A 76 2.55 5.38 5.56
C THR A 76 2.05 6.01 6.86
N ALA A 77 1.01 6.87 6.80
CA ALA A 77 0.40 7.43 8.01
C ALA A 77 -0.13 6.34 8.97
N LEU A 78 -0.62 5.22 8.44
CA LEU A 78 -1.07 4.08 9.22
C LEU A 78 0.09 3.38 9.96
N GLU A 79 1.25 3.25 9.32
CA GLU A 79 2.45 2.68 9.96
C GLU A 79 3.02 3.63 11.00
N GLY A 80 2.94 4.96 10.75
CA GLY A 80 3.26 5.99 11.75
C GLY A 80 2.43 5.80 13.03
N ALA A 81 1.11 5.71 12.92
CA ALA A 81 0.23 5.38 14.04
C ALA A 81 0.64 4.06 14.73
N GLY A 82 0.98 3.04 13.93
CA GLY A 82 1.38 1.72 14.41
C GLY A 82 2.62 1.75 15.31
N HIS A 83 3.69 2.41 14.90
CA HIS A 83 4.93 2.39 15.69
C HIS A 83 4.93 3.34 16.90
N VAL A 84 4.08 4.37 16.90
CA VAL A 84 3.90 5.22 18.10
C VAL A 84 2.85 4.67 19.07
N GLY A 85 1.99 3.73 18.63
CA GLY A 85 0.96 3.11 19.45
C GLY A 85 -0.36 3.90 19.48
N ASP A 86 -0.63 4.72 18.47
CA ASP A 86 -1.89 5.47 18.37
C ASP A 86 -2.99 4.61 17.70
N ALA A 87 -3.68 3.83 18.53
CA ALA A 87 -4.74 2.94 18.06
C ALA A 87 -5.93 3.72 17.48
N GLU A 88 -6.24 4.94 17.97
CA GLU A 88 -7.35 5.74 17.46
C GLU A 88 -7.12 6.19 16.01
N ILE A 89 -5.90 6.67 15.70
CA ILE A 89 -5.53 7.03 14.33
C ILE A 89 -5.50 5.77 13.44
N ALA A 90 -4.92 4.67 13.93
CA ALA A 90 -4.84 3.43 13.17
C ALA A 90 -6.22 2.90 12.79
N GLU A 91 -7.14 2.78 13.74
CA GLU A 91 -8.51 2.34 13.51
C GLU A 91 -9.29 3.28 12.59
N TYR A 92 -9.12 4.59 12.74
CA TYR A 92 -9.71 5.56 11.82
C TYR A 92 -9.23 5.33 10.38
N LEU A 93 -7.92 5.23 10.16
CA LEU A 93 -7.35 5.02 8.83
C LEU A 93 -7.78 3.69 8.21
N ILE A 94 -7.83 2.61 9.01
CA ILE A 94 -8.35 1.30 8.58
C ILE A 94 -9.82 1.42 8.19
N GLY A 95 -10.63 2.13 8.97
CA GLY A 95 -12.03 2.43 8.66
C GLY A 95 -12.23 3.22 7.36
N GLN A 96 -11.25 4.04 6.95
CA GLN A 96 -11.23 4.71 5.64
C GLN A 96 -10.74 3.79 4.50
N GLY A 97 -10.32 2.56 4.78
CA GLY A 97 -9.84 1.60 3.79
C GLY A 97 -8.32 1.52 3.65
N ALA A 98 -7.54 2.10 4.58
CA ALA A 98 -6.10 1.88 4.61
C ALA A 98 -5.78 0.38 4.82
N ARG A 99 -4.66 -0.09 4.28
CA ARG A 99 -4.26 -1.50 4.30
C ARG A 99 -3.31 -1.78 5.45
N PRO A 100 -3.78 -2.38 6.56
CA PRO A 100 -2.90 -2.71 7.67
C PRO A 100 -1.92 -3.81 7.27
N ASN A 101 -0.69 -3.70 7.75
CA ASN A 101 0.33 -4.74 7.64
C ASN A 101 0.53 -5.45 8.99
N ILE A 102 1.41 -6.44 9.01
CA ILE A 102 1.68 -7.25 10.21
C ILE A 102 2.16 -6.41 11.41
N PHE A 103 2.84 -5.28 11.19
CA PHE A 103 3.34 -4.40 12.25
C PHE A 103 2.18 -3.64 12.92
N VAL A 104 1.29 -3.05 12.12
CA VAL A 104 0.08 -2.39 12.62
C VAL A 104 -0.82 -3.38 13.36
N MET A 105 -1.00 -4.59 12.80
CA MET A 105 -1.78 -5.64 13.43
C MET A 105 -1.15 -6.11 14.76
N SER A 106 0.18 -6.06 14.88
CA SER A 106 0.88 -6.34 16.15
C SER A 106 0.58 -5.27 17.19
N MET A 107 0.59 -3.99 16.83
CA MET A 107 0.22 -2.89 17.73
C MET A 107 -1.24 -2.99 18.17
N LEU A 108 -2.15 -3.35 17.25
CA LEU A 108 -3.58 -3.52 17.58
C LEU A 108 -3.89 -4.81 18.36
N GLY A 109 -2.88 -5.62 18.74
CA GLY A 109 -3.06 -6.83 19.51
C GLY A 109 -3.74 -7.98 18.76
N ASN A 110 -3.70 -7.98 17.41
CA ASN A 110 -4.30 -9.06 16.63
C ASN A 110 -3.40 -10.31 16.64
N THR A 111 -3.27 -10.93 17.81
CA THR A 111 -2.35 -12.01 18.10
C THR A 111 -2.50 -13.20 17.15
N GLU A 112 -3.72 -13.67 16.92
CA GLU A 112 -3.98 -14.83 16.06
C GLU A 112 -3.53 -14.59 14.62
N PHE A 113 -3.80 -13.41 14.07
CA PHE A 113 -3.33 -13.06 12.74
C PHE A 113 -1.80 -13.07 12.65
N VAL A 114 -1.11 -12.44 13.62
CA VAL A 114 0.35 -12.34 13.62
C VAL A 114 1.00 -13.71 13.79
N LYS A 115 0.49 -14.54 14.71
CA LYS A 115 0.93 -15.93 14.91
C LYS A 115 0.83 -16.73 13.61
N ALA A 116 -0.33 -16.71 12.96
CA ALA A 116 -0.56 -17.45 11.73
C ALA A 116 0.39 -17.02 10.59
N GLN A 117 0.69 -15.71 10.49
CA GLN A 117 1.66 -15.21 9.51
C GLN A 117 3.08 -15.69 9.79
N ILE A 118 3.54 -15.65 11.06
CA ILE A 118 4.88 -16.10 11.46
C ILE A 118 5.01 -17.60 11.28
N GLU A 119 4.01 -18.39 11.63
CA GLU A 119 4.01 -19.85 11.44
C GLU A 119 4.14 -20.24 9.96
N LYS A 120 3.44 -19.53 9.09
CA LYS A 120 3.50 -19.74 7.65
C LYS A 120 4.79 -19.23 7.03
N TYR A 121 5.29 -18.10 7.50
CA TYR A 121 6.48 -17.41 6.99
C TYR A 121 7.42 -17.04 8.14
N PRO A 122 8.26 -17.98 8.63
CA PRO A 122 9.09 -17.78 9.84
C PRO A 122 10.05 -16.59 9.77
N SER A 123 10.46 -16.18 8.55
CA SER A 123 11.30 -15.00 8.36
C SER A 123 10.65 -13.70 8.81
N LEU A 124 9.30 -13.63 8.88
CA LEU A 124 8.58 -12.46 9.37
C LEU A 124 8.87 -12.16 10.85
N LEU A 125 9.26 -13.16 11.65
CA LEU A 125 9.64 -12.91 13.04
C LEU A 125 10.73 -11.83 13.20
N ARG A 126 11.64 -11.74 12.21
CA ARG A 126 12.74 -10.76 12.20
C ARG A 126 12.57 -9.70 11.12
N ALA A 127 11.37 -9.53 10.60
CA ALA A 127 11.07 -8.46 9.66
C ALA A 127 11.23 -7.08 10.32
N LYS A 128 11.53 -6.08 9.49
CA LYS A 128 11.68 -4.69 9.91
C LYS A 128 10.53 -3.87 9.33
N GLY A 129 9.85 -3.15 10.20
CA GLY A 129 8.94 -2.06 9.83
C GLY A 129 9.70 -0.74 9.62
N PRO A 130 8.98 0.37 9.43
CA PRO A 130 9.57 1.70 9.35
C PRO A 130 10.55 1.96 10.50
N HIS A 131 11.61 2.69 10.22
CA HIS A 131 12.68 3.03 11.15
C HIS A 131 13.41 1.82 11.76
N GLY A 132 13.24 0.63 11.18
CA GLY A 132 13.80 -0.62 11.70
C GLY A 132 13.09 -1.19 12.93
N TYR A 133 11.90 -0.69 13.28
CA TYR A 133 11.12 -1.23 14.41
C TYR A 133 10.61 -2.64 14.12
N THR A 134 10.71 -3.52 15.13
CA THR A 134 10.31 -4.93 15.04
C THR A 134 8.83 -5.14 15.40
N LEU A 135 8.33 -6.36 15.19
CA LEU A 135 7.01 -6.76 15.68
C LEU A 135 6.88 -6.60 17.20
N LEU A 136 7.96 -6.88 17.95
CA LEU A 136 7.98 -6.73 19.40
C LEU A 136 7.82 -5.27 19.83
N HIS A 137 8.44 -4.32 19.11
CA HIS A 137 8.23 -2.89 19.37
C HIS A 137 6.76 -2.52 19.22
N HIS A 138 6.14 -2.93 18.09
CA HIS A 138 4.75 -2.59 17.81
C HIS A 138 3.78 -3.22 18.82
N ALA A 139 3.99 -4.50 19.19
CA ALA A 139 3.19 -5.15 20.22
C ALA A 139 3.34 -4.46 21.59
N ASP A 140 4.56 -4.08 21.99
CA ASP A 140 4.82 -3.34 23.22
C ASP A 140 4.12 -1.96 23.23
N ARG A 141 4.08 -1.27 22.06
CA ARG A 141 3.36 0.00 21.90
C ARG A 141 1.85 -0.16 21.94
N GLY A 142 1.33 -1.34 21.61
CA GLY A 142 -0.09 -1.67 21.72
C GLY A 142 -0.60 -1.84 23.16
N GLY A 143 0.32 -2.05 24.12
CA GLY A 143 -0.03 -2.18 25.53
C GLY A 143 -0.81 -3.44 25.87
N GLU A 144 -1.79 -3.33 26.76
CA GLU A 144 -2.56 -4.45 27.29
C GLU A 144 -3.24 -5.32 26.22
N PRO A 145 -3.87 -4.78 25.16
CA PRO A 145 -4.44 -5.60 24.09
C PRO A 145 -3.43 -6.49 23.36
N ALA A 146 -2.15 -6.12 23.36
CA ALA A 146 -1.09 -6.86 22.68
C ALA A 146 -0.19 -7.67 23.64
N ALA A 147 -0.50 -7.75 24.94
CA ALA A 147 0.34 -8.41 25.93
C ALA A 147 0.62 -9.88 25.60
N GLU A 148 -0.38 -10.65 25.19
CA GLU A 148 -0.20 -12.04 24.74
C GLU A 148 0.76 -12.16 23.56
N LEU A 149 0.70 -11.20 22.62
CA LEU A 149 1.60 -11.19 21.48
C LEU A 149 3.04 -10.89 21.90
N VAL A 150 3.26 -9.99 22.87
CA VAL A 150 4.59 -9.72 23.44
C VAL A 150 5.18 -11.00 24.00
N GLU A 151 4.42 -11.77 24.80
CA GLU A 151 4.86 -13.05 25.36
C GLU A 151 5.20 -14.07 24.24
N TYR A 152 4.34 -14.19 23.25
CA TYR A 152 4.58 -15.09 22.11
C TYR A 152 5.86 -14.73 21.36
N LEU A 153 6.04 -13.46 20.96
CA LEU A 153 7.21 -13.02 20.21
C LEU A 153 8.51 -13.23 20.99
N THR A 154 8.47 -12.94 22.30
CA THR A 154 9.60 -13.17 23.21
C THR A 154 9.93 -14.65 23.34
N SER A 155 8.92 -15.53 23.47
CA SER A 155 9.11 -16.98 23.51
C SER A 155 9.73 -17.56 22.22
N LYS A 156 9.53 -16.88 21.07
CA LYS A 156 10.16 -17.21 19.79
C LYS A 156 11.59 -16.65 19.65
N GLY A 157 12.10 -15.96 20.66
CA GLY A 157 13.45 -15.41 20.71
C GLY A 157 13.60 -14.04 20.04
N LEU A 158 12.51 -13.29 19.84
CA LEU A 158 12.58 -11.89 19.44
C LEU A 158 12.71 -11.01 20.70
N THR A 159 13.87 -10.42 20.89
CA THR A 159 14.17 -9.56 22.07
C THR A 159 14.45 -8.11 21.70
N GLU A 160 14.83 -7.88 20.46
CA GLU A 160 15.15 -6.55 19.94
C GLU A 160 13.89 -5.81 19.49
N LYS A 161 13.73 -4.57 19.98
CA LYS A 161 12.65 -3.66 19.56
C LYS A 161 13.00 -2.88 18.30
N LYS A 162 14.30 -2.82 17.94
CA LYS A 162 14.79 -2.12 16.75
C LYS A 162 15.98 -2.85 16.17
N LEU A 163 16.02 -2.95 14.84
CA LEU A 163 17.13 -3.50 14.07
C LEU A 163 17.74 -2.39 13.19
N ALA A 164 19.01 -2.53 12.79
CA ALA A 164 19.61 -1.60 11.85
C ALA A 164 18.86 -1.61 10.50
N ILE A 165 18.64 -0.43 9.95
CA ILE A 165 18.07 -0.23 8.61
C ILE A 165 19.14 -0.55 7.55
#